data_213fa3c078e4916e7059547d1f34d46d
#
_entry.id   213fa3c078e4916e7059547d1f34d46d
#
_cell.length_a   1.000
_cell.length_b   1.000
_cell.length_c   1.000
_cell.angle_alpha   90.00
_cell.angle_beta   90.00
_cell.angle_gamma   90.00
#
_symmetry.space_group_name_H-M   'P 1'
#
loop_
_entity.id
_entity.type
_entity.pdbx_description
1 polymer ?
#
loop_
_entity_poly.entity_id
_entity_poly.type
_entity_poly.pdbx_seq_one_letter_code
_entity_poly.pdbx_strand_id
1 'polypeptide(L)'
;AVSAAAAHADELSDMKAQIEALNARVASMETAPSVPAGYQLLAVSKGEALQVPGMMGSDRDRVTNERATIISVMLTADAPAGTTISWSGYVNAAVVYAGNDDQWKIKGKDADGVQLFTTITISTNSNDDWDVKARGQLRVVATTDTAVGEVGVELKMRGDFAGNGVADVYMKTAWGYWAMTPELTFGGGYAGSLGNIGYGYDGACSCYYTDNADVGFNPGDTSQMRLSYASGPFSMAVAIEDAGIYGGFVGDGSSSNGNQLGVAGEIKYWGDMFSGEISGVYRMVDGNDYTAGTVDLASALTASFDSDVDGLWQVGAGLGFNLGDIASLSLAAAIGSGPFTEVNNYTGEITTSLPVKNDWWGISGLASANLSDAVHAEVGLGYKQRQTDGQSFNVDPDLDGDELKSSGIDYTTWAVLGGIYYTPVDQLTIGLEAEWFTTNYSTSTKATADIEGTDVVAGDKLSLDYEQDNWSVDLVSVWRF
;
A
#
# COMPACT_ATOMS: atom_id res chain seq x y z
N ALA A 1 -25.11 44.98 -18.95
CA ALA A 1 -25.76 44.52 -20.21
C ALA A 1 -24.78 43.89 -21.22
N VAL A 2 -23.47 44.22 -21.16
CA VAL A 2 -22.44 43.68 -22.08
C VAL A 2 -21.97 42.29 -21.67
N SER A 3 -21.97 41.94 -20.36
CA SER A 3 -21.53 40.63 -19.85
C SER A 3 -22.49 39.47 -20.13
N ALA A 4 -23.79 39.74 -20.22
CA ALA A 4 -24.80 38.73 -20.53
C ALA A 4 -24.79 38.32 -22.02
N ALA A 5 -24.43 39.23 -22.92
CA ALA A 5 -24.29 38.92 -24.34
C ALA A 5 -23.06 38.06 -24.67
N ALA A 6 -21.99 38.19 -23.91
CA ALA A 6 -20.80 37.36 -24.08
C ALA A 6 -21.02 35.92 -23.61
N ALA A 7 -21.67 35.72 -22.46
CA ALA A 7 -22.02 34.38 -21.95
C ALA A 7 -22.93 33.59 -22.91
N HIS A 8 -23.94 34.29 -23.52
CA HIS A 8 -24.78 33.64 -24.52
C HIS A 8 -24.06 33.34 -25.84
N ALA A 9 -23.01 34.10 -26.20
CA ALA A 9 -22.21 33.82 -27.38
C ALA A 9 -21.35 32.58 -27.21
N ASP A 10 -20.81 32.37 -26.01
CA ASP A 10 -20.03 31.17 -25.67
C ASP A 10 -20.92 29.92 -25.62
N GLU A 11 -22.14 30.00 -24.99
CA GLU A 11 -23.11 28.90 -24.99
C GLU A 11 -23.58 28.52 -26.40
N LEU A 12 -23.73 29.52 -27.30
CA LEU A 12 -24.12 29.28 -28.68
C LEU A 12 -22.98 28.64 -29.49
N SER A 13 -21.74 29.01 -29.19
CA SER A 13 -20.53 28.41 -29.75
C SER A 13 -20.41 26.95 -29.35
N ASP A 14 -20.57 26.67 -28.07
CA ASP A 14 -20.48 25.31 -27.52
C ASP A 14 -21.62 24.41 -28.04
N MET A 15 -22.86 24.92 -28.15
CA MET A 15 -23.93 24.17 -28.78
C MET A 15 -23.67 23.90 -30.26
N LYS A 16 -23.09 24.83 -31.01
CA LYS A 16 -22.70 24.60 -32.40
C LYS A 16 -21.65 23.53 -32.51
N ALA A 17 -20.60 23.57 -31.66
CA ALA A 17 -19.55 22.56 -31.61
C ALA A 17 -20.14 21.17 -31.29
N GLN A 18 -21.07 21.07 -30.35
CA GLN A 18 -21.74 19.82 -30.02
C GLN A 18 -22.59 19.31 -31.17
N ILE A 19 -23.34 20.19 -31.88
CA ILE A 19 -24.15 19.80 -33.04
C ILE A 19 -23.24 19.34 -34.19
N GLU A 20 -22.11 20.00 -34.44
CA GLU A 20 -21.14 19.57 -35.45
C GLU A 20 -20.52 18.23 -35.10
N ALA A 21 -20.15 18.00 -33.82
CA ALA A 21 -19.65 16.72 -33.35
C ALA A 21 -20.71 15.61 -33.47
N LEU A 22 -21.97 15.89 -33.14
CA LEU A 22 -23.10 14.95 -33.32
C LEU A 22 -23.33 14.65 -34.81
N ASN A 23 -23.32 15.65 -35.67
CA ASN A 23 -23.50 15.46 -37.10
C ASN A 23 -22.35 14.66 -37.73
N ALA A 24 -21.09 14.92 -37.30
CA ALA A 24 -19.94 14.12 -37.70
C ALA A 24 -20.07 12.65 -37.25
N ARG A 25 -20.62 12.45 -36.04
CA ARG A 25 -20.86 11.11 -35.49
C ARG A 25 -21.99 10.40 -36.23
N VAL A 26 -23.05 11.08 -36.56
CA VAL A 26 -24.16 10.54 -37.39
C VAL A 26 -23.65 10.22 -38.80
N ALA A 27 -22.89 11.11 -39.44
CA ALA A 27 -22.32 10.85 -40.75
C ALA A 27 -21.32 9.66 -40.75
N SER A 28 -20.54 9.49 -39.65
CA SER A 28 -19.68 8.32 -39.51
C SER A 28 -20.45 7.01 -39.30
N MET A 29 -21.61 7.06 -38.66
CA MET A 29 -22.51 5.91 -38.51
C MET A 29 -23.20 5.54 -39.83
N GLU A 30 -23.60 6.55 -40.64
CA GLU A 30 -24.20 6.33 -41.96
C GLU A 30 -23.20 5.74 -42.99
N THR A 31 -21.89 6.01 -42.81
CA THR A 31 -20.82 5.45 -43.66
C THR A 31 -20.17 4.20 -43.05
N ALA A 32 -20.66 3.72 -41.91
CA ALA A 32 -20.12 2.53 -41.26
C ALA A 32 -20.17 1.32 -42.22
N PRO A 33 -19.09 0.57 -42.41
CA PRO A 33 -19.10 -0.58 -43.28
C PRO A 33 -20.13 -1.59 -42.80
N SER A 34 -20.89 -2.14 -43.73
CA SER A 34 -21.83 -3.22 -43.42
C SER A 34 -21.05 -4.47 -43.00
N VAL A 35 -21.30 -4.92 -41.78
CA VAL A 35 -20.69 -6.13 -41.24
C VAL A 35 -21.67 -7.26 -41.33
N PRO A 36 -21.26 -8.47 -41.74
CA PRO A 36 -22.16 -9.63 -41.72
C PRO A 36 -22.76 -9.87 -40.35
N ALA A 37 -23.98 -10.39 -40.28
CA ALA A 37 -24.64 -10.69 -39.02
C ALA A 37 -23.79 -11.62 -38.14
N GLY A 38 -23.61 -11.24 -36.88
CA GLY A 38 -22.77 -11.96 -35.92
C GLY A 38 -21.28 -11.56 -35.89
N TYR A 39 -20.85 -10.57 -36.70
CA TYR A 39 -19.51 -10.01 -36.69
C TYR A 39 -19.54 -8.58 -36.17
N GLN A 40 -18.44 -8.16 -35.53
CA GLN A 40 -18.23 -6.79 -35.08
C GLN A 40 -16.91 -6.26 -35.61
N LEU A 41 -16.85 -4.98 -35.90
CA LEU A 41 -15.59 -4.31 -36.25
C LEU A 41 -14.86 -3.88 -34.98
N LEU A 42 -13.60 -4.20 -34.90
CA LEU A 42 -12.73 -3.77 -33.81
C LEU A 42 -11.75 -2.71 -34.30
N ALA A 43 -11.68 -1.58 -33.59
CA ALA A 43 -10.58 -0.65 -33.72
C ALA A 43 -9.50 -0.99 -32.68
N VAL A 44 -8.26 -1.14 -33.13
CA VAL A 44 -7.12 -1.37 -32.23
C VAL A 44 -6.22 -0.15 -32.33
N SER A 45 -5.99 0.50 -31.19
CA SER A 45 -5.12 1.68 -31.08
C SER A 45 -4.17 1.54 -29.90
N LYS A 46 -3.10 2.33 -29.90
CA LYS A 46 -2.29 2.53 -28.70
C LYS A 46 -2.59 3.91 -28.14
N GLY A 47 -2.72 4.00 -26.83
CA GLY A 47 -3.08 5.23 -26.14
C GLY A 47 -2.77 5.16 -24.66
N GLU A 48 -3.29 6.12 -23.91
CA GLU A 48 -3.26 6.08 -22.45
C GLU A 48 -4.15 4.95 -21.93
N ALA A 49 -3.71 4.29 -20.87
CA ALA A 49 -4.49 3.26 -20.21
C ALA A 49 -5.80 3.87 -19.66
N LEU A 50 -6.91 3.14 -19.82
CA LEU A 50 -8.17 3.58 -19.27
C LEU A 50 -8.08 3.70 -17.74
N GLN A 51 -8.52 4.83 -17.23
CA GLN A 51 -8.61 5.06 -15.80
C GLN A 51 -9.96 4.55 -15.29
N VAL A 52 -9.95 3.95 -14.11
CA VAL A 52 -11.18 3.48 -13.46
C VAL A 52 -11.68 4.57 -12.52
N PRO A 53 -12.91 5.09 -12.71
CA PRO A 53 -13.47 6.10 -11.85
C PRO A 53 -13.50 5.65 -10.38
N GLY A 54 -13.08 6.52 -9.47
CA GLY A 54 -13.06 6.23 -8.03
C GLY A 54 -11.88 5.36 -7.54
N MET A 55 -10.96 5.00 -8.44
CA MET A 55 -9.74 4.24 -8.09
C MET A 55 -8.46 5.09 -8.17
N MET A 56 -8.59 6.36 -8.49
CA MET A 56 -7.44 7.25 -8.66
C MET A 56 -6.69 7.46 -7.36
N GLY A 57 -5.41 7.20 -7.38
CA GLY A 57 -4.46 7.57 -6.33
C GLY A 57 -4.22 6.52 -5.24
N SER A 58 -4.92 5.39 -5.22
CA SER A 58 -4.69 4.31 -4.25
C SER A 58 -3.69 3.24 -4.74
N ASP A 59 -3.15 3.39 -5.95
CA ASP A 59 -2.38 2.33 -6.58
C ASP A 59 -0.96 2.81 -6.95
N ARG A 60 0.05 2.08 -6.51
CA ARG A 60 1.48 2.33 -6.75
C ARG A 60 1.92 2.14 -8.21
N ASP A 61 1.01 1.86 -9.11
CA ASP A 61 1.34 1.55 -10.51
C ASP A 61 1.38 2.76 -11.45
N ARG A 62 1.61 3.98 -10.94
CA ARG A 62 1.66 5.19 -11.78
C ARG A 62 2.61 5.07 -12.96
N VAL A 63 3.75 4.44 -12.74
CA VAL A 63 4.82 4.34 -13.76
C VAL A 63 4.54 3.26 -14.79
N THR A 64 3.62 2.34 -14.51
CA THR A 64 3.41 1.13 -15.31
C THR A 64 2.16 1.17 -16.19
N ASN A 65 1.23 2.12 -15.93
CA ASN A 65 -0.09 2.14 -16.56
C ASN A 65 -0.29 3.28 -17.58
N GLU A 66 0.75 4.01 -17.92
CA GLU A 66 0.62 5.19 -18.78
C GLU A 66 0.22 4.87 -20.23
N ARG A 67 0.52 3.65 -20.72
CA ARG A 67 0.18 3.26 -22.09
C ARG A 67 -0.48 1.89 -22.14
N ALA A 68 -1.42 1.77 -23.05
CA ALA A 68 -2.20 0.55 -23.24
C ALA A 68 -2.49 0.29 -24.74
N THR A 69 -2.77 -0.98 -25.04
CA THR A 69 -3.44 -1.35 -26.26
C THR A 69 -4.94 -1.29 -26.02
N ILE A 70 -5.64 -0.44 -26.73
CA ILE A 70 -7.07 -0.20 -26.60
C ILE A 70 -7.79 -0.88 -27.76
N ILE A 71 -8.72 -1.75 -27.43
CA ILE A 71 -9.59 -2.44 -28.39
C ILE A 71 -11.00 -1.90 -28.17
N SER A 72 -11.52 -1.15 -29.13
CA SER A 72 -12.88 -0.63 -29.10
C SER A 72 -13.75 -1.36 -30.10
N VAL A 73 -14.93 -1.75 -29.67
CA VAL A 73 -15.95 -2.25 -30.58
C VAL A 73 -16.53 -1.04 -31.34
N MET A 74 -16.33 -1.03 -32.65
CA MET A 74 -16.91 0.05 -33.47
C MET A 74 -18.42 -0.08 -33.50
N LEU A 75 -19.11 1.04 -33.26
CA LEU A 75 -20.56 1.12 -33.38
C LEU A 75 -20.97 0.74 -34.82
N THR A 76 -21.81 -0.25 -34.95
CA THR A 76 -22.49 -0.60 -36.20
C THR A 76 -23.98 -0.39 -36.02
N ALA A 77 -24.76 -0.33 -37.11
CA ALA A 77 -26.19 -0.15 -37.01
C ALA A 77 -26.90 -1.20 -36.12
N ASP A 78 -26.29 -2.34 -35.94
CA ASP A 78 -26.81 -3.48 -35.17
C ASP A 78 -26.16 -3.65 -33.79
N ALA A 79 -25.17 -2.81 -33.39
CA ALA A 79 -24.45 -2.88 -32.12
C ALA A 79 -24.69 -1.61 -31.30
N PRO A 80 -25.63 -1.63 -30.34
CA PRO A 80 -26.11 -0.42 -29.67
C PRO A 80 -25.19 0.15 -28.60
N ALA A 81 -24.21 -0.60 -28.08
CA ALA A 81 -23.33 -0.13 -27.02
C ALA A 81 -21.87 -0.39 -27.36
N GLY A 82 -21.05 0.68 -27.30
CA GLY A 82 -19.61 0.57 -27.46
C GLY A 82 -18.99 -0.06 -26.21
N THR A 83 -18.29 -1.18 -26.36
CA THR A 83 -17.43 -1.74 -25.34
C THR A 83 -15.99 -1.40 -25.70
N THR A 84 -15.25 -0.86 -24.75
CA THR A 84 -13.82 -0.58 -24.88
C THR A 84 -13.06 -1.46 -23.92
N ILE A 85 -12.00 -2.12 -24.40
CA ILE A 85 -11.11 -2.95 -23.57
C ILE A 85 -9.71 -2.36 -23.69
N SER A 86 -9.11 -2.04 -22.55
CA SER A 86 -7.73 -1.58 -22.44
C SER A 86 -6.87 -2.68 -21.83
N TRP A 87 -5.74 -2.97 -22.47
CA TRP A 87 -4.75 -3.94 -22.02
C TRP A 87 -3.45 -3.20 -21.76
N SER A 88 -2.91 -3.31 -20.58
CA SER A 88 -1.62 -2.76 -20.21
C SER A 88 -0.88 -3.74 -19.32
N GLY A 89 0.41 -3.60 -19.24
CA GLY A 89 1.20 -4.44 -18.36
C GLY A 89 2.69 -4.15 -18.47
N TYR A 90 3.43 -4.83 -17.63
CA TYR A 90 4.86 -4.73 -17.61
C TYR A 90 5.51 -6.05 -17.17
N VAL A 91 6.77 -6.17 -17.51
CA VAL A 91 7.71 -7.08 -16.85
C VAL A 91 8.83 -6.23 -16.29
N ASN A 92 9.15 -6.40 -15.02
CA ASN A 92 10.39 -5.85 -14.47
C ASN A 92 11.31 -6.98 -14.01
N ALA A 93 12.60 -6.71 -14.03
CA ALA A 93 13.63 -7.60 -13.49
C ALA A 93 14.70 -6.77 -12.81
N ALA A 94 15.27 -7.30 -11.74
CA ALA A 94 16.36 -6.68 -11.02
C ALA A 94 17.46 -7.67 -10.68
N VAL A 95 18.68 -7.17 -10.67
CA VAL A 95 19.80 -7.78 -9.98
C VAL A 95 19.97 -7.01 -8.69
N VAL A 96 19.77 -7.68 -7.58
CA VAL A 96 19.77 -7.12 -6.22
C VAL A 96 21.06 -7.55 -5.52
N TYR A 97 21.75 -6.62 -4.89
CA TYR A 97 22.81 -6.88 -3.95
C TYR A 97 22.43 -6.28 -2.61
N ALA A 98 22.22 -7.12 -1.62
CA ALA A 98 21.67 -6.72 -0.32
C ALA A 98 22.43 -7.37 0.83
N GLY A 99 22.38 -6.71 1.98
CA GLY A 99 22.94 -7.21 3.21
C GLY A 99 22.22 -6.67 4.44
N ASN A 100 22.47 -7.31 5.58
CA ASN A 100 21.97 -6.83 6.86
C ASN A 100 23.02 -7.05 7.96
N ASP A 101 23.03 -6.13 8.89
CA ASP A 101 23.81 -6.18 10.14
C ASP A 101 22.83 -6.16 11.31
N ASP A 102 22.92 -7.19 12.17
CA ASP A 102 22.08 -7.32 13.36
C ASP A 102 22.89 -7.23 14.62
N GLN A 103 22.41 -6.48 15.60
CA GLN A 103 23.07 -6.36 16.89
C GLN A 103 22.06 -6.46 18.04
N TRP A 104 22.28 -7.42 18.93
CA TRP A 104 21.55 -7.61 20.16
C TRP A 104 22.36 -7.17 21.36
N LYS A 105 21.76 -6.39 22.27
CA LYS A 105 22.37 -5.95 23.53
C LYS A 105 21.45 -6.34 24.70
N ILE A 106 21.95 -7.22 25.57
CA ILE A 106 21.22 -7.70 26.74
C ILE A 106 21.88 -7.10 27.97
N LYS A 107 21.09 -6.45 28.83
CA LYS A 107 21.52 -5.82 30.08
C LYS A 107 20.63 -6.28 31.22
N GLY A 108 21.23 -6.68 32.33
CA GLY A 108 20.51 -7.02 33.59
C GLY A 108 20.89 -6.07 34.72
N LYS A 109 19.89 -5.64 35.48
CA LYS A 109 20.06 -4.82 36.70
C LYS A 109 19.22 -5.42 37.81
N ASP A 110 19.77 -5.39 39.05
CA ASP A 110 19.00 -5.74 40.24
C ASP A 110 17.96 -4.64 40.61
N ALA A 111 17.19 -4.89 41.65
CA ALA A 111 16.15 -3.98 42.13
C ALA A 111 16.70 -2.61 42.53
N ASP A 112 17.96 -2.53 42.96
CA ASP A 112 18.68 -1.30 43.35
C ASP A 112 19.35 -0.61 42.16
N GLY A 113 19.26 -1.20 40.95
CA GLY A 113 19.83 -0.68 39.72
C GLY A 113 21.31 -1.03 39.49
N VAL A 114 21.86 -1.93 40.31
CA VAL A 114 23.23 -2.46 40.14
C VAL A 114 23.23 -3.48 39.00
N GLN A 115 24.25 -3.45 38.17
CA GLN A 115 24.37 -4.34 37.03
C GLN A 115 24.63 -5.79 37.51
N LEU A 116 23.72 -6.72 37.13
CA LEU A 116 23.81 -8.14 37.48
C LEU A 116 24.87 -8.87 36.68
N PHE A 117 25.10 -8.48 35.45
CA PHE A 117 26.11 -9.05 34.56
C PHE A 117 26.64 -8.01 33.56
N THR A 118 27.77 -8.27 32.98
CA THR A 118 28.31 -7.44 31.89
C THR A 118 27.34 -7.48 30.70
N THR A 119 27.11 -6.31 30.06
CA THR A 119 26.29 -6.24 28.85
C THR A 119 26.75 -7.29 27.85
N ILE A 120 25.83 -8.18 27.46
CA ILE A 120 26.09 -9.17 26.43
C ILE A 120 25.72 -8.52 25.09
N THR A 121 26.67 -8.49 24.16
CA THR A 121 26.45 -8.04 22.80
C THR A 121 26.63 -9.22 21.86
N ILE A 122 25.62 -9.49 21.07
CA ILE A 122 25.65 -10.51 20.03
C ILE A 122 25.48 -9.76 18.71
N SER A 123 26.42 -9.91 17.80
CA SER A 123 26.33 -9.35 16.46
C SER A 123 26.30 -10.48 15.45
N THR A 124 25.37 -10.43 14.54
CA THR A 124 25.27 -11.35 13.41
C THR A 124 25.29 -10.52 12.13
N ASN A 125 26.23 -10.78 11.27
CA ASN A 125 26.24 -10.24 9.94
C ASN A 125 25.72 -11.35 9.03
N SER A 126 24.68 -11.09 8.25
CA SER A 126 24.38 -11.97 7.13
C SER A 126 25.44 -11.73 6.05
N ASN A 127 25.82 -12.77 5.39
CA ASN A 127 26.65 -12.61 4.20
C ASN A 127 25.84 -11.79 3.19
N ASP A 128 26.48 -10.75 2.66
CA ASP A 128 25.95 -10.01 1.52
C ASP A 128 25.66 -10.99 0.38
N ASP A 129 24.49 -10.92 -0.19
CA ASP A 129 24.05 -11.88 -1.20
C ASP A 129 23.53 -11.18 -2.46
N TRP A 130 23.67 -11.90 -3.58
CA TRP A 130 23.13 -11.52 -4.88
C TRP A 130 21.86 -12.30 -5.13
N ASP A 131 20.81 -11.59 -5.54
CA ASP A 131 19.56 -12.19 -5.99
C ASP A 131 19.15 -11.64 -7.35
N VAL A 132 18.36 -12.40 -8.09
CA VAL A 132 17.74 -11.97 -9.34
C VAL A 132 16.23 -12.11 -9.18
N LYS A 133 15.55 -10.99 -9.19
CA LYS A 133 14.10 -10.90 -9.01
C LYS A 133 13.43 -10.51 -10.31
N ALA A 134 12.21 -10.96 -10.50
CA ALA A 134 11.36 -10.51 -11.60
C ALA A 134 9.91 -10.39 -11.15
N ARG A 135 9.16 -9.51 -11.81
CA ARG A 135 7.73 -9.32 -11.62
C ARG A 135 7.06 -9.15 -12.96
N GLY A 136 5.91 -9.78 -13.14
CA GLY A 136 5.04 -9.56 -14.28
C GLY A 136 3.68 -9.07 -13.83
N GLN A 137 3.10 -8.11 -14.54
CA GLN A 137 1.75 -7.64 -14.30
C GLN A 137 0.98 -7.48 -15.59
N LEU A 138 -0.28 -7.91 -15.56
CA LEU A 138 -1.26 -7.68 -16.62
C LEU A 138 -2.46 -6.97 -16.03
N ARG A 139 -2.85 -5.85 -16.62
CA ARG A 139 -4.06 -5.08 -16.29
C ARG A 139 -5.01 -5.08 -17.47
N VAL A 140 -6.27 -5.37 -17.20
CA VAL A 140 -7.36 -5.30 -18.17
C VAL A 140 -8.45 -4.42 -17.60
N VAL A 141 -8.86 -3.41 -18.34
CA VAL A 141 -10.03 -2.59 -18.03
C VAL A 141 -11.01 -2.72 -19.18
N ALA A 142 -12.26 -3.05 -18.88
CA ALA A 142 -13.33 -3.09 -19.87
C ALA A 142 -14.46 -2.16 -19.43
N THR A 143 -14.95 -1.32 -20.35
CA THR A 143 -16.02 -0.36 -20.09
C THR A 143 -17.11 -0.48 -21.13
N THR A 144 -18.33 -0.19 -20.74
CA THR A 144 -19.50 -0.18 -21.64
C THR A 144 -20.43 0.96 -21.24
N ASP A 145 -20.74 1.83 -22.19
CA ASP A 145 -21.76 2.86 -22.03
C ASP A 145 -23.14 2.20 -21.97
N THR A 146 -23.93 2.58 -20.97
CA THR A 146 -25.32 2.08 -20.83
C THR A 146 -26.30 3.24 -20.71
N ALA A 147 -27.58 2.92 -20.77
CA ALA A 147 -28.64 3.94 -20.59
C ALA A 147 -28.66 4.59 -19.20
N VAL A 148 -27.97 4.01 -18.23
CA VAL A 148 -27.92 4.48 -16.83
C VAL A 148 -26.53 4.93 -16.40
N GLY A 149 -25.62 5.14 -17.34
CA GLY A 149 -24.23 5.52 -17.12
C GLY A 149 -23.26 4.45 -17.58
N GLU A 150 -21.95 4.71 -17.44
CA GLU A 150 -20.91 3.76 -17.79
C GLU A 150 -20.80 2.67 -16.72
N VAL A 151 -20.67 1.42 -17.16
CA VAL A 151 -20.36 0.26 -16.32
C VAL A 151 -19.01 -0.31 -16.77
N GLY A 152 -18.15 -0.63 -15.83
CA GLY A 152 -16.86 -1.18 -16.16
C GLY A 152 -16.31 -2.14 -15.10
N VAL A 153 -15.24 -2.81 -15.50
CA VAL A 153 -14.48 -3.74 -14.63
C VAL A 153 -12.99 -3.51 -14.82
N GLU A 154 -12.22 -3.72 -13.75
CA GLU A 154 -10.77 -3.81 -13.76
C GLU A 154 -10.32 -5.14 -13.18
N LEU A 155 -9.41 -5.80 -13.88
CA LEU A 155 -8.70 -6.96 -13.41
C LEU A 155 -7.21 -6.70 -13.51
N LYS A 156 -6.48 -6.91 -12.40
CA LYS A 156 -5.03 -6.79 -12.35
C LYS A 156 -4.46 -8.08 -11.78
N MET A 157 -3.66 -8.77 -12.56
CA MET A 157 -2.95 -9.98 -12.18
C MET A 157 -1.47 -9.68 -12.04
N ARG A 158 -0.85 -10.19 -10.99
CA ARG A 158 0.58 -10.03 -10.72
C ARG A 158 1.22 -11.36 -10.40
N GLY A 159 2.45 -11.55 -10.82
CA GLY A 159 3.29 -12.67 -10.43
C GLY A 159 4.68 -12.15 -10.06
N ASP A 160 5.18 -12.55 -8.89
CA ASP A 160 6.49 -12.21 -8.38
C ASP A 160 7.38 -13.46 -8.38
N PHE A 161 8.60 -13.34 -8.92
CA PHE A 161 9.59 -14.41 -9.02
C PHE A 161 10.83 -13.99 -8.23
N ALA A 162 11.19 -14.75 -7.21
CA ALA A 162 12.41 -14.56 -6.44
C ALA A 162 13.17 -15.88 -6.32
N GLY A 163 14.46 -15.86 -6.62
CA GLY A 163 15.33 -17.02 -6.51
C GLY A 163 14.84 -18.22 -7.33
N ASN A 164 14.80 -19.41 -6.72
CA ASN A 164 14.38 -20.68 -7.35
C ASN A 164 12.86 -20.94 -7.18
N GLY A 165 12.09 -19.98 -6.72
CA GLY A 165 10.67 -20.14 -6.43
C GLY A 165 9.81 -20.13 -7.70
N VAL A 166 8.74 -20.92 -7.67
CA VAL A 166 7.65 -20.78 -8.63
C VAL A 166 6.82 -19.59 -8.19
N ALA A 167 6.63 -18.61 -9.07
CA ALA A 167 5.78 -17.48 -8.76
C ALA A 167 4.33 -17.91 -8.62
N ASP A 168 3.70 -17.48 -7.56
CA ASP A 168 2.26 -17.49 -7.49
C ASP A 168 1.71 -16.30 -8.28
N VAL A 169 0.81 -16.59 -9.22
CA VAL A 169 0.05 -15.54 -9.89
C VAL A 169 -1.21 -15.27 -9.07
N TYR A 170 -1.33 -14.06 -8.60
CA TYR A 170 -2.46 -13.65 -7.77
C TYR A 170 -3.21 -12.47 -8.37
N MET A 171 -4.44 -12.30 -7.92
CA MET A 171 -5.27 -11.17 -8.31
C MET A 171 -4.96 -9.98 -7.39
N LYS A 172 -4.30 -8.94 -7.93
CA LYS A 172 -3.99 -7.71 -7.21
C LYS A 172 -5.21 -6.78 -7.13
N THR A 173 -6.06 -6.77 -8.19
CA THR A 173 -7.30 -6.00 -8.23
C THR A 173 -8.35 -6.80 -8.98
N ALA A 174 -9.56 -6.84 -8.45
CA ALA A 174 -10.75 -7.35 -9.11
C ALA A 174 -11.91 -6.42 -8.74
N TRP A 175 -12.19 -5.44 -9.61
CA TRP A 175 -13.08 -4.33 -9.32
C TRP A 175 -14.15 -4.16 -10.37
N GLY A 176 -15.38 -3.94 -9.95
CA GLY A 176 -16.49 -3.51 -10.81
C GLY A 176 -16.99 -2.14 -10.40
N TYR A 177 -17.44 -1.33 -11.36
CA TYR A 177 -17.98 -0.02 -11.07
C TYR A 177 -19.13 0.36 -11.97
N TRP A 178 -19.92 1.30 -11.48
CA TRP A 178 -20.98 1.99 -12.19
C TRP A 178 -20.85 3.50 -11.98
N ALA A 179 -20.48 4.23 -13.03
CA ALA A 179 -20.46 5.67 -13.06
C ALA A 179 -21.90 6.16 -13.31
N MET A 180 -22.61 6.46 -12.21
CA MET A 180 -24.01 6.90 -12.23
C MET A 180 -24.17 8.27 -12.89
N THR A 181 -23.18 9.14 -12.64
CA THR A 181 -23.01 10.44 -13.29
C THR A 181 -21.51 10.63 -13.59
N PRO A 182 -21.11 11.67 -14.34
CA PRO A 182 -19.70 11.98 -14.54
C PRO A 182 -18.90 12.16 -13.23
N GLU A 183 -19.58 12.57 -12.16
CA GLU A 183 -18.97 12.86 -10.87
C GLU A 183 -19.13 11.73 -9.84
N LEU A 184 -20.20 10.92 -9.94
CA LEU A 184 -20.58 9.95 -8.90
C LEU A 184 -20.45 8.52 -9.40
N THR A 185 -19.60 7.74 -8.73
CA THR A 185 -19.33 6.35 -9.05
C THR A 185 -19.58 5.46 -7.84
N PHE A 186 -20.29 4.37 -8.05
CA PHE A 186 -20.40 3.25 -7.11
C PHE A 186 -19.58 2.09 -7.61
N GLY A 187 -18.76 1.48 -6.75
CA GLY A 187 -17.92 0.36 -7.12
C GLY A 187 -17.88 -0.69 -6.02
N GLY A 188 -17.39 -1.87 -6.38
CA GLY A 188 -17.19 -2.97 -5.43
C GLY A 188 -16.28 -4.05 -5.98
N GLY A 189 -15.61 -4.73 -5.07
CA GLY A 189 -14.65 -5.78 -5.38
C GLY A 189 -13.45 -5.77 -4.47
N TYR A 190 -12.32 -6.29 -4.95
CA TYR A 190 -11.05 -6.38 -4.24
C TYR A 190 -10.08 -5.33 -4.77
N ALA A 191 -9.63 -4.42 -3.90
CA ALA A 191 -8.74 -3.32 -4.24
C ALA A 191 -8.07 -2.74 -2.97
N GLY A 192 -7.12 -1.82 -3.15
CA GLY A 192 -6.46 -1.12 -2.05
C GLY A 192 -7.45 -0.38 -1.14
N SER A 193 -7.21 -0.40 0.17
CA SER A 193 -7.99 0.35 1.14
C SER A 193 -7.89 1.85 0.91
N LEU A 194 -9.00 2.58 1.13
CA LEU A 194 -9.00 4.04 1.16
C LEU A 194 -8.27 4.62 2.37
N GLY A 195 -7.99 3.81 3.38
CA GLY A 195 -7.26 4.22 4.58
C GLY A 195 -5.76 4.38 4.37
N ASN A 196 -5.24 3.98 3.22
CA ASN A 196 -3.84 4.15 2.87
C ASN A 196 -3.60 5.57 2.35
N ILE A 197 -2.47 6.19 2.75
CA ILE A 197 -2.05 7.45 2.14
C ILE A 197 -1.63 7.15 0.70
N GLY A 198 -2.19 7.93 -0.24
CA GLY A 198 -1.98 7.69 -1.65
C GLY A 198 -0.52 7.77 -2.05
N TYR A 199 -0.19 7.00 -3.05
CA TYR A 199 1.14 6.95 -3.64
C TYR A 199 1.66 8.34 -4.04
N GLY A 200 2.91 8.59 -3.71
CA GLY A 200 3.58 9.86 -3.95
C GLY A 200 3.50 10.83 -2.76
N TYR A 201 2.72 10.49 -1.73
CA TYR A 201 2.72 11.20 -0.46
C TYR A 201 3.36 10.37 0.66
N ASP A 202 3.33 9.04 0.53
CA ASP A 202 3.82 8.08 1.52
C ASP A 202 5.35 8.02 1.64
N GLY A 203 6.08 8.83 0.88
CA GLY A 203 7.54 8.83 0.82
C GLY A 203 8.13 7.74 -0.06
N ALA A 204 7.28 6.89 -0.62
CA ALA A 204 7.70 5.88 -1.55
C ALA A 204 8.16 6.51 -2.86
N CYS A 205 9.31 6.08 -3.37
CA CYS A 205 9.78 6.47 -4.70
C CYS A 205 9.08 5.65 -5.79
N SER A 206 9.31 6.01 -7.05
CA SER A 206 8.92 5.17 -8.19
C SER A 206 9.80 3.92 -8.31
N CYS A 207 10.40 3.50 -7.21
CA CYS A 207 11.27 2.36 -7.11
C CYS A 207 10.51 1.06 -7.33
N TYR A 208 11.16 0.10 -7.94
CA TYR A 208 10.54 -1.18 -8.27
C TYR A 208 10.79 -2.25 -7.22
N TYR A 209 11.89 -2.12 -6.48
CA TYR A 209 12.35 -3.12 -5.49
C TYR A 209 12.79 -2.51 -4.16
N THR A 210 12.92 -1.18 -4.07
CA THR A 210 13.27 -0.46 -2.85
C THR A 210 12.09 0.42 -2.47
N ASP A 211 11.43 0.18 -1.34
CA ASP A 211 10.19 0.87 -0.99
C ASP A 211 9.84 0.70 0.50
N ASN A 212 10.73 1.14 1.39
CA ASN A 212 10.52 1.02 2.84
C ASN A 212 10.36 2.36 3.58
N ALA A 213 10.16 3.47 2.86
CA ALA A 213 9.95 4.77 3.48
C ALA A 213 8.47 5.05 3.83
N ASP A 214 7.61 4.06 3.76
CA ASP A 214 6.19 4.18 4.05
C ASP A 214 5.92 4.72 5.45
N VAL A 215 5.00 5.67 5.55
CA VAL A 215 4.48 6.14 6.84
C VAL A 215 3.23 5.34 7.23
N GLY A 216 3.03 5.23 8.54
CA GLY A 216 1.86 4.59 9.10
C GLY A 216 1.81 3.08 8.84
N PHE A 217 0.64 2.56 8.89
CA PHE A 217 0.31 1.17 8.65
C PHE A 217 -0.33 1.05 7.25
N ASN A 218 0.09 0.08 6.46
CA ASN A 218 -0.56 -0.20 5.18
C ASN A 218 -1.75 -1.12 5.43
N PRO A 219 -3.01 -0.62 5.30
CA PRO A 219 -4.19 -1.46 5.51
C PRO A 219 -4.35 -2.58 4.46
N GLY A 220 -3.52 -2.59 3.41
CA GLY A 220 -3.52 -3.61 2.37
C GLY A 220 -4.71 -3.53 1.42
N ASP A 221 -4.76 -4.53 0.53
CA ASP A 221 -5.89 -4.71 -0.37
C ASP A 221 -7.00 -5.48 0.35
N THR A 222 -8.26 -5.14 0.08
CA THR A 222 -9.41 -5.73 0.77
C THR A 222 -10.64 -5.78 -0.13
N SER A 223 -11.56 -6.68 0.19
CA SER A 223 -12.90 -6.68 -0.40
C SER A 223 -13.70 -5.51 0.15
N GLN A 224 -14.34 -4.73 -0.73
CA GLN A 224 -15.00 -3.50 -0.32
C GLN A 224 -16.13 -3.09 -1.27
N MET A 225 -17.00 -2.21 -0.77
CA MET A 225 -17.94 -1.44 -1.54
C MET A 225 -17.68 0.04 -1.31
N ARG A 226 -17.61 0.82 -2.40
CA ARG A 226 -17.15 2.20 -2.38
C ARG A 226 -18.12 3.12 -3.10
N LEU A 227 -18.34 4.29 -2.54
CA LEU A 227 -18.98 5.43 -3.20
C LEU A 227 -17.95 6.53 -3.35
N SER A 228 -17.72 6.98 -4.58
CA SER A 228 -16.73 8.01 -4.93
C SER A 228 -17.40 9.17 -5.62
N TYR A 229 -16.96 10.37 -5.29
CA TYR A 229 -17.37 11.61 -5.95
C TYR A 229 -16.13 12.37 -6.40
N ALA A 230 -16.10 12.85 -7.65
CA ALA A 230 -15.01 13.65 -8.19
C ALA A 230 -15.57 14.82 -8.99
N SER A 231 -15.10 16.04 -8.74
CA SER A 231 -15.50 17.24 -9.48
C SER A 231 -14.34 18.24 -9.55
N GLY A 232 -13.88 18.51 -10.75
CA GLY A 232 -12.70 19.33 -10.97
C GLY A 232 -11.48 18.75 -10.23
N PRO A 233 -10.74 19.56 -9.45
CA PRO A 233 -9.56 19.10 -8.74
C PRO A 233 -9.87 18.34 -7.43
N PHE A 234 -11.13 18.24 -7.03
CA PHE A 234 -11.54 17.58 -5.79
C PHE A 234 -12.08 16.19 -6.03
N SER A 235 -11.68 15.26 -5.19
CA SER A 235 -12.32 13.95 -5.07
C SER A 235 -12.51 13.55 -3.61
N MET A 236 -13.50 12.74 -3.35
CA MET A 236 -13.74 12.11 -2.06
C MET A 236 -14.33 10.72 -2.27
N ALA A 237 -14.01 9.82 -1.36
CA ALA A 237 -14.57 8.48 -1.37
C ALA A 237 -14.82 7.97 0.04
N VAL A 238 -15.80 7.09 0.18
CA VAL A 238 -16.08 6.31 1.40
C VAL A 238 -16.30 4.87 1.02
N ALA A 239 -15.75 3.95 1.80
CA ALA A 239 -15.89 2.51 1.59
C ALA A 239 -16.32 1.80 2.88
N ILE A 240 -17.08 0.73 2.69
CA ILE A 240 -17.23 -0.33 3.68
C ILE A 240 -16.26 -1.44 3.24
N GLU A 241 -15.36 -1.83 4.14
CA GLU A 241 -14.29 -2.78 3.89
C GLU A 241 -14.45 -4.04 4.73
N ASP A 242 -13.94 -5.16 4.21
CA ASP A 242 -13.78 -6.37 4.99
C ASP A 242 -12.58 -6.18 5.94
N ALA A 243 -12.81 -6.38 7.24
CA ALA A 243 -11.77 -6.28 8.27
C ALA A 243 -10.91 -7.55 8.39
N GLY A 244 -11.28 -8.63 7.72
CA GLY A 244 -10.77 -9.99 7.95
C GLY A 244 -9.29 -10.25 7.69
N ILE A 245 -8.56 -9.33 7.08
CA ILE A 245 -7.12 -9.50 6.83
C ILE A 245 -6.29 -9.41 8.12
N TYR A 246 -6.78 -8.75 9.14
CA TYR A 246 -6.03 -8.48 10.39
C TYR A 246 -6.39 -9.39 11.55
N GLY A 247 -7.27 -10.34 11.36
CA GLY A 247 -7.74 -11.25 12.41
C GLY A 247 -7.14 -12.64 12.40
N GLY A 248 -6.27 -12.95 11.45
CA GLY A 248 -5.60 -14.26 11.40
C GLY A 248 -4.39 -14.30 12.30
N PHE A 249 -4.51 -14.93 13.48
CA PHE A 249 -3.31 -15.36 14.21
C PHE A 249 -2.60 -16.46 13.42
N VAL A 250 -1.27 -16.31 13.29
CA VAL A 250 -0.42 -17.40 12.82
C VAL A 250 -0.51 -18.53 13.85
N GLY A 251 -1.23 -19.59 13.53
CA GLY A 251 -1.28 -20.79 14.37
C GLY A 251 -2.65 -21.48 14.48
N ASP A 252 -3.74 -20.80 14.27
CA ASP A 252 -5.05 -21.43 14.21
C ASP A 252 -5.62 -21.31 12.80
N GLY A 253 -5.71 -22.41 12.09
CA GLY A 253 -6.29 -22.50 10.74
C GLY A 253 -7.80 -22.21 10.69
N SER A 254 -8.37 -21.55 11.69
CA SER A 254 -9.75 -21.09 11.70
C SER A 254 -9.83 -19.65 11.17
N SER A 255 -10.20 -19.51 9.92
CA SER A 255 -10.60 -18.26 9.29
C SER A 255 -11.94 -17.73 9.83
N SER A 256 -12.10 -17.64 11.15
CA SER A 256 -13.39 -17.30 11.77
C SER A 256 -13.69 -15.79 11.83
N ASN A 257 -12.83 -14.94 11.29
CA ASN A 257 -13.00 -13.48 11.32
C ASN A 257 -14.00 -12.95 10.28
N GLY A 258 -14.82 -13.80 9.73
CA GLY A 258 -15.69 -13.52 8.60
C GLY A 258 -16.84 -12.55 8.81
N ASN A 259 -16.96 -11.87 9.95
CA ASN A 259 -18.17 -11.06 10.25
C ASN A 259 -17.88 -9.61 10.61
N GLN A 260 -16.64 -9.12 10.40
CA GLN A 260 -16.30 -7.79 10.84
C GLN A 260 -16.12 -6.84 9.66
N LEU A 261 -16.63 -5.63 9.83
CA LEU A 261 -16.59 -4.59 8.84
C LEU A 261 -15.66 -3.47 9.27
N GLY A 262 -15.01 -2.87 8.29
CA GLY A 262 -14.29 -1.63 8.41
C GLY A 262 -14.99 -0.51 7.64
N VAL A 263 -14.63 0.71 7.97
CA VAL A 263 -15.03 1.91 7.23
C VAL A 263 -13.75 2.68 6.90
N ALA A 264 -13.61 3.06 5.63
CA ALA A 264 -12.48 3.88 5.20
C ALA A 264 -12.99 5.07 4.36
N GLY A 265 -12.19 6.13 4.32
CA GLY A 265 -12.51 7.29 3.53
C GLY A 265 -11.30 8.12 3.19
N GLU A 266 -11.42 8.88 2.09
CA GLU A 266 -10.38 9.78 1.61
C GLU A 266 -10.98 11.06 1.04
N ILE A 267 -10.22 12.15 1.12
CA ILE A 267 -10.50 13.42 0.43
C ILE A 267 -9.20 13.85 -0.22
N LYS A 268 -9.25 14.17 -1.52
CA LYS A 268 -8.10 14.58 -2.32
C LYS A 268 -8.36 15.90 -3.04
N TYR A 269 -7.29 16.64 -3.18
CA TYR A 269 -7.23 17.82 -4.05
C TYR A 269 -6.02 17.69 -4.97
N TRP A 270 -6.23 17.81 -6.28
CA TRP A 270 -5.21 17.74 -7.32
C TRP A 270 -5.19 19.03 -8.12
N GLY A 271 -4.31 19.96 -7.76
CA GLY A 271 -4.03 21.16 -8.54
C GLY A 271 -2.69 21.08 -9.25
N ASP A 272 -2.44 21.99 -10.18
CA ASP A 272 -1.22 21.97 -11.01
C ASP A 272 0.06 22.12 -10.20
N MET A 273 0.07 23.02 -9.21
CA MET A 273 1.24 23.30 -8.36
C MET A 273 1.17 22.64 -6.99
N PHE A 274 -0.02 22.33 -6.53
CA PHE A 274 -0.26 21.83 -5.18
C PHE A 274 -1.28 20.70 -5.22
N SER A 275 -1.00 19.65 -4.46
CA SER A 275 -1.95 18.56 -4.23
C SER A 275 -1.98 18.20 -2.75
N GLY A 276 -3.04 17.55 -2.31
CA GLY A 276 -3.15 17.11 -0.93
C GLY A 276 -4.18 16.01 -0.77
N GLU A 277 -3.98 15.22 0.28
CA GLU A 277 -4.83 14.09 0.63
C GLU A 277 -4.99 14.01 2.14
N ILE A 278 -6.18 13.62 2.58
CA ILE A 278 -6.45 13.13 3.92
C ILE A 278 -7.17 11.80 3.75
N SER A 279 -6.66 10.77 4.40
CA SER A 279 -7.25 9.43 4.39
C SER A 279 -7.37 8.87 5.80
N GLY A 280 -8.28 7.92 5.97
CA GLY A 280 -8.42 7.22 7.25
C GLY A 280 -9.21 5.94 7.12
N VAL A 281 -8.95 5.03 8.05
CA VAL A 281 -9.63 3.74 8.15
C VAL A 281 -9.89 3.41 9.61
N TYR A 282 -11.02 2.77 9.85
CA TYR A 282 -11.32 2.06 11.08
C TYR A 282 -11.82 0.66 10.75
N ARG A 283 -11.21 -0.36 11.33
CA ARG A 283 -11.61 -1.76 11.21
C ARG A 283 -11.90 -2.32 12.58
N MET A 284 -13.05 -2.94 12.73
CA MET A 284 -13.41 -3.65 13.94
C MET A 284 -12.49 -4.87 14.09
N VAL A 285 -12.07 -5.13 15.30
CA VAL A 285 -11.33 -6.33 15.68
C VAL A 285 -12.15 -7.00 16.77
N ASP A 286 -12.46 -8.29 16.64
CA ASP A 286 -13.18 -9.00 17.69
C ASP A 286 -12.22 -9.35 18.82
N GLY A 287 -12.39 -8.74 19.98
CA GLY A 287 -11.60 -9.02 21.17
C GLY A 287 -11.66 -10.48 21.63
N ASN A 288 -12.68 -11.24 21.20
CA ASN A 288 -12.78 -12.67 21.51
C ASN A 288 -11.90 -13.55 20.60
N ASP A 289 -11.53 -13.06 19.41
CA ASP A 289 -10.59 -13.76 18.51
C ASP A 289 -9.14 -13.59 18.97
N TYR A 290 -8.90 -12.66 19.88
CA TYR A 290 -7.60 -12.40 20.52
C TYR A 290 -7.55 -12.98 21.96
N THR A 291 -8.33 -14.00 22.25
CA THR A 291 -8.18 -14.71 23.54
C THR A 291 -6.75 -15.23 23.67
N ALA A 292 -6.16 -14.87 24.82
CA ALA A 292 -4.88 -15.30 25.32
C ALA A 292 -4.35 -16.58 24.65
N GLY A 293 -3.63 -16.39 23.55
CA GLY A 293 -2.90 -17.48 22.93
C GLY A 293 -1.67 -17.75 23.77
N THR A 294 -1.56 -18.94 24.29
CA THR A 294 -0.32 -19.42 24.87
C THR A 294 0.65 -19.66 23.73
N VAL A 295 1.62 -18.78 23.55
CA VAL A 295 2.76 -19.03 22.65
C VAL A 295 3.77 -19.82 23.46
N ASP A 296 3.92 -21.09 23.10
CA ASP A 296 4.94 -21.96 23.68
C ASP A 296 6.32 -21.59 23.06
N LEU A 297 7.00 -20.61 23.68
CA LEU A 297 8.27 -20.09 23.20
C LEU A 297 9.46 -21.04 23.40
N ALA A 298 9.29 -22.10 24.09
CA ALA A 298 10.12 -23.30 24.29
C ALA A 298 9.63 -23.97 25.58
N SER A 299 8.93 -25.04 25.53
CA SER A 299 8.49 -26.00 26.58
C SER A 299 8.46 -25.57 28.08
N ALA A 300 8.77 -24.32 28.39
CA ALA A 300 8.82 -23.74 29.73
C ALA A 300 8.39 -22.28 29.84
N LEU A 301 8.02 -21.60 28.75
CA LEU A 301 7.63 -20.18 28.77
C LEU A 301 6.25 -20.05 28.16
N THR A 302 5.26 -19.76 28.99
CA THR A 302 3.90 -19.47 28.54
C THR A 302 3.69 -17.97 28.61
N ALA A 303 3.47 -17.31 27.46
CA ALA A 303 3.10 -15.90 27.40
C ALA A 303 1.57 -15.80 27.38
N SER A 304 0.98 -15.10 28.33
CA SER A 304 -0.41 -14.67 28.27
C SER A 304 -0.48 -13.23 27.80
N PHE A 305 -1.19 -12.99 26.71
CA PHE A 305 -1.42 -11.66 26.18
C PHE A 305 -2.79 -11.18 26.65
N ASP A 306 -2.84 -10.04 27.33
CA ASP A 306 -4.08 -9.35 27.63
C ASP A 306 -4.31 -8.34 26.49
N SER A 307 -5.37 -8.55 25.70
CA SER A 307 -5.63 -7.71 24.53
C SER A 307 -6.73 -6.71 24.81
N ASP A 308 -6.36 -5.44 24.95
CA ASP A 308 -7.27 -4.29 24.92
C ASP A 308 -7.47 -3.74 23.49
N VAL A 309 -7.37 -4.59 22.46
CA VAL A 309 -7.48 -4.15 21.07
C VAL A 309 -8.93 -4.26 20.60
N ASP A 310 -9.64 -3.13 20.63
CA ASP A 310 -11.04 -3.04 20.17
C ASP A 310 -11.16 -2.80 18.64
N GLY A 311 -10.07 -2.43 17.98
CA GLY A 311 -10.06 -2.12 16.56
C GLY A 311 -8.71 -1.62 16.06
N LEU A 312 -8.60 -1.53 14.73
CA LEU A 312 -7.50 -0.88 14.04
C LEU A 312 -8.01 0.43 13.46
N TRP A 313 -7.31 1.52 13.73
CA TRP A 313 -7.58 2.79 13.06
C TRP A 313 -6.30 3.49 12.64
N GLN A 314 -6.41 4.24 11.56
CA GLN A 314 -5.35 5.12 11.05
C GLN A 314 -5.95 6.37 10.46
N VAL A 315 -5.26 7.48 10.63
CA VAL A 315 -5.51 8.74 9.91
C VAL A 315 -4.18 9.25 9.39
N GLY A 316 -4.16 9.65 8.13
CA GLY A 316 -2.99 10.20 7.49
C GLY A 316 -3.31 11.40 6.61
N ALA A 317 -2.28 12.19 6.33
CA ALA A 317 -2.36 13.32 5.41
C ALA A 317 -1.09 13.41 4.57
N GLY A 318 -1.26 13.78 3.30
CA GLY A 318 -0.20 13.99 2.34
C GLY A 318 -0.31 15.36 1.67
N LEU A 319 0.83 15.95 1.33
CA LEU A 319 0.95 17.21 0.61
C LEU A 319 1.97 17.06 -0.50
N GLY A 320 1.63 17.52 -1.71
CA GLY A 320 2.51 17.52 -2.87
C GLY A 320 2.68 18.92 -3.45
N PHE A 321 3.88 19.21 -3.90
CA PHE A 321 4.25 20.46 -4.57
C PHE A 321 4.95 20.13 -5.88
N ASN A 322 4.41 20.60 -7.01
CA ASN A 322 5.00 20.49 -8.32
C ASN A 322 5.68 21.78 -8.73
N LEU A 323 6.93 21.71 -9.11
CA LEU A 323 7.74 22.80 -9.64
C LEU A 323 7.80 22.74 -11.18
N GLY A 324 6.64 22.57 -11.80
CA GLY A 324 6.52 22.29 -13.22
C GLY A 324 7.10 20.92 -13.59
N ASP A 325 7.65 20.81 -14.80
CA ASP A 325 8.21 19.55 -15.31
C ASP A 325 9.62 19.25 -14.77
N ILE A 326 10.14 20.09 -13.85
CA ILE A 326 11.53 19.99 -13.39
C ILE A 326 11.65 19.11 -12.15
N ALA A 327 10.79 19.34 -11.16
CA ALA A 327 10.90 18.67 -9.85
C ALA A 327 9.55 18.61 -9.13
N SER A 328 9.43 17.70 -8.17
CA SER A 328 8.35 17.67 -7.21
C SER A 328 8.86 17.36 -5.80
N LEU A 329 8.08 17.75 -4.82
CA LEU A 329 8.29 17.44 -3.41
C LEU A 329 6.97 16.96 -2.82
N SER A 330 6.99 15.86 -2.10
CA SER A 330 5.85 15.40 -1.30
C SER A 330 6.24 15.15 0.15
N LEU A 331 5.27 15.32 1.03
CA LEU A 331 5.39 15.09 2.46
C LEU A 331 4.15 14.34 2.92
N ALA A 332 4.32 13.40 3.83
CA ALA A 332 3.21 12.70 4.48
C ALA A 332 3.43 12.53 5.97
N ALA A 333 2.32 12.39 6.69
CA ALA A 333 2.32 12.01 8.10
C ALA A 333 1.10 11.14 8.38
N ALA A 334 1.26 10.16 9.26
CA ALA A 334 0.17 9.30 9.71
C ALA A 334 0.29 8.98 11.19
N ILE A 335 -0.86 8.73 11.81
CA ILE A 335 -0.97 8.20 13.17
C ILE A 335 -2.01 7.08 13.18
N GLY A 336 -1.85 6.13 14.06
CA GLY A 336 -2.82 5.04 14.18
C GLY A 336 -2.59 4.18 15.40
N SER A 337 -3.51 3.24 15.60
CA SER A 337 -3.47 2.22 16.65
C SER A 337 -4.17 0.97 16.18
N GLY A 338 -3.73 -0.18 16.68
CA GLY A 338 -4.33 -1.47 16.34
C GLY A 338 -3.51 -2.63 16.88
N PRO A 339 -3.78 -3.85 16.44
CA PRO A 339 -2.95 -5.01 16.80
C PRO A 339 -1.55 -4.86 16.21
N PHE A 340 -0.56 -5.39 16.92
CA PHE A 340 0.80 -5.44 16.37
C PHE A 340 0.84 -6.43 15.20
N THR A 341 1.20 -5.94 14.03
CA THR A 341 1.37 -6.76 12.83
C THR A 341 2.68 -6.42 12.15
N GLU A 342 3.43 -7.42 11.77
CA GLU A 342 4.54 -7.29 10.84
C GLU A 342 4.11 -7.84 9.48
N VAL A 343 4.34 -7.04 8.46
CA VAL A 343 4.03 -7.38 7.08
C VAL A 343 5.34 -7.53 6.33
N ASN A 344 5.48 -8.63 5.60
CA ASN A 344 6.56 -8.76 4.65
C ASN A 344 6.35 -7.75 3.53
N ASN A 345 7.21 -6.75 3.44
CA ASN A 345 7.08 -5.65 2.48
C ASN A 345 7.17 -6.12 1.01
N TYR A 346 7.72 -7.32 0.75
CA TYR A 346 7.81 -7.89 -0.59
C TYR A 346 6.55 -8.63 -1.03
N THR A 347 5.93 -9.39 -0.11
CA THR A 347 4.77 -10.23 -0.44
C THR A 347 3.46 -9.61 -0.01
N GLY A 348 3.48 -8.64 0.89
CA GLY A 348 2.29 -8.12 1.56
C GLY A 348 1.68 -9.11 2.55
N GLU A 349 2.38 -10.24 2.80
CA GLU A 349 1.92 -11.23 3.77
C GLU A 349 2.21 -10.79 5.19
N ILE A 350 1.26 -11.04 6.08
CA ILE A 350 1.47 -10.85 7.52
C ILE A 350 2.38 -11.96 8.01
N THR A 351 3.58 -11.58 8.44
CA THR A 351 4.58 -12.53 8.98
C THR A 351 4.39 -12.79 10.45
N THR A 352 3.88 -11.80 11.19
CA THR A 352 3.62 -11.92 12.62
C THR A 352 2.45 -11.02 12.99
N SER A 353 1.50 -11.54 13.75
CA SER A 353 0.43 -10.77 14.35
C SER A 353 0.32 -11.14 15.83
N LEU A 354 0.39 -10.14 16.69
CA LEU A 354 0.25 -10.30 18.13
C LEU A 354 -0.98 -9.51 18.61
N PRO A 355 -1.78 -10.05 19.56
CA PRO A 355 -2.94 -9.37 20.10
C PRO A 355 -2.55 -8.27 21.11
N VAL A 356 -1.50 -7.55 20.81
CA VAL A 356 -0.98 -6.48 21.65
C VAL A 356 -1.32 -5.18 20.99
N LYS A 357 -1.88 -4.25 21.74
CA LYS A 357 -2.12 -2.90 21.24
C LYS A 357 -0.80 -2.26 20.85
N ASN A 358 -0.77 -1.72 19.66
CA ASN A 358 0.36 -1.06 19.04
C ASN A 358 -0.08 0.31 18.55
N ASP A 359 0.46 1.35 19.16
CA ASP A 359 0.28 2.72 18.70
C ASP A 359 1.45 3.12 17.79
N TRP A 360 1.17 3.86 16.71
CA TRP A 360 2.22 4.30 15.79
C TRP A 360 1.99 5.70 15.27
N TRP A 361 3.09 6.31 14.87
CA TRP A 361 3.07 7.49 14.03
C TRP A 361 4.29 7.47 13.09
N GLY A 362 4.19 8.18 11.99
CA GLY A 362 5.28 8.29 11.03
C GLY A 362 5.19 9.56 10.21
N ILE A 363 6.33 9.94 9.65
CA ILE A 363 6.47 11.02 8.68
C ILE A 363 7.37 10.56 7.54
N SER A 364 7.10 11.03 6.34
CA SER A 364 7.97 10.77 5.20
C SER A 364 8.02 11.96 4.25
N GLY A 365 8.97 11.93 3.36
CA GLY A 365 9.11 12.91 2.28
C GLY A 365 9.79 12.29 1.08
N LEU A 366 9.37 12.73 -0.11
CA LEU A 366 9.95 12.32 -1.39
C LEU A 366 10.27 13.58 -2.20
N ALA A 367 11.48 13.66 -2.72
CA ALA A 367 11.86 14.64 -3.73
C ALA A 367 12.18 13.92 -5.04
N SER A 368 11.64 14.43 -6.14
CA SER A 368 11.92 13.90 -7.47
C SER A 368 12.32 15.01 -8.42
N ALA A 369 13.16 14.69 -9.42
CA ALA A 369 13.62 15.62 -10.41
C ALA A 369 13.82 14.97 -11.79
N ASN A 370 13.38 15.66 -12.84
CA ASN A 370 13.70 15.33 -14.22
C ASN A 370 15.02 15.99 -14.58
N LEU A 371 16.09 15.21 -14.67
CA LEU A 371 17.43 15.69 -15.03
C LEU A 371 17.55 15.93 -16.54
N SER A 372 16.73 15.26 -17.32
CA SER A 372 16.52 15.47 -18.77
C SER A 372 15.21 14.80 -19.18
N ASP A 373 14.83 14.91 -20.45
CA ASP A 373 13.64 14.25 -21.02
C ASP A 373 13.65 12.71 -20.86
N ALA A 374 14.83 12.12 -20.67
CA ALA A 374 15.00 10.68 -20.55
C ALA A 374 15.56 10.23 -19.20
N VAL A 375 15.94 11.14 -18.32
CA VAL A 375 16.56 10.81 -17.02
C VAL A 375 15.78 11.42 -15.88
N HIS A 376 15.32 10.58 -14.97
CA HIS A 376 14.59 10.92 -13.78
C HIS A 376 15.32 10.41 -12.54
N ALA A 377 15.28 11.16 -11.44
CA ALA A 377 15.88 10.78 -10.16
C ALA A 377 14.95 11.10 -8.99
N GLU A 378 14.95 10.23 -7.98
CA GLU A 378 14.12 10.37 -6.78
C GLU A 378 14.92 10.03 -5.52
N VAL A 379 14.57 10.70 -4.42
CA VAL A 379 15.10 10.41 -3.07
C VAL A 379 13.95 10.50 -2.07
N GLY A 380 13.73 9.42 -1.33
CA GLY A 380 12.75 9.32 -0.26
C GLY A 380 13.40 9.18 1.12
N LEU A 381 12.73 9.71 2.13
CA LEU A 381 13.10 9.61 3.54
C LEU A 381 11.85 9.25 4.35
N GLY A 382 12.00 8.32 5.30
CA GLY A 382 10.92 7.92 6.19
C GLY A 382 11.38 7.76 7.64
N TYR A 383 10.49 8.06 8.55
CA TYR A 383 10.62 7.77 9.97
C TYR A 383 9.31 7.24 10.51
N LYS A 384 9.36 6.14 11.22
CA LYS A 384 8.21 5.53 11.88
C LYS A 384 8.58 5.13 13.32
N GLN A 385 7.67 5.42 14.23
CA GLN A 385 7.74 4.94 15.60
C GLN A 385 6.50 4.11 15.91
N ARG A 386 6.71 2.99 16.59
CA ARG A 386 5.66 2.12 17.11
C ARG A 386 5.93 1.85 18.58
N GLN A 387 4.88 1.68 19.35
CA GLN A 387 4.95 1.31 20.75
C GLN A 387 3.85 0.32 21.08
N THR A 388 4.23 -0.85 21.60
CA THR A 388 3.26 -1.83 22.08
C THR A 388 3.03 -1.66 23.58
N ASP A 389 1.84 -2.02 24.05
CA ASP A 389 1.55 -2.10 25.47
C ASP A 389 2.39 -3.19 26.15
N GLY A 390 2.64 -3.00 27.44
CA GLY A 390 3.36 -3.96 28.27
C GLY A 390 2.57 -5.26 28.45
N GLN A 391 3.28 -6.38 28.50
CA GLN A 391 2.70 -7.71 28.64
C GLN A 391 3.23 -8.42 29.89
N SER A 392 2.45 -9.36 30.39
CA SER A 392 2.85 -10.23 31.49
C SER A 392 3.21 -11.62 30.98
N PHE A 393 4.32 -12.17 31.45
CA PHE A 393 4.79 -13.50 31.07
C PHE A 393 4.84 -14.38 32.32
N ASN A 394 4.22 -15.53 32.25
CA ASN A 394 4.33 -16.56 33.28
C ASN A 394 5.49 -17.50 32.91
N VAL A 395 6.49 -17.61 33.78
CA VAL A 395 7.70 -18.42 33.55
C VAL A 395 7.52 -19.82 34.11
N ASP A 396 6.58 -20.01 35.01
CA ASP A 396 6.29 -21.31 35.62
C ASP A 396 4.76 -21.59 35.56
N PRO A 397 4.32 -22.61 34.79
CA PRO A 397 2.92 -22.94 34.67
C PRO A 397 2.29 -23.47 35.98
N ASP A 398 3.08 -23.82 36.97
CA ASP A 398 2.61 -24.34 38.25
C ASP A 398 2.48 -23.24 39.34
N LEU A 399 2.90 -21.99 39.05
CA LEU A 399 2.79 -20.88 39.99
C LEU A 399 1.64 -19.93 39.61
N ASP A 400 0.76 -19.66 40.58
CA ASP A 400 -0.32 -18.68 40.46
C ASP A 400 0.21 -17.25 40.53
N GLY A 401 0.77 -16.72 39.41
CA GLY A 401 1.16 -15.30 39.35
C GLY A 401 2.04 -14.94 38.19
N ASP A 402 1.92 -13.66 37.73
CA ASP A 402 2.76 -13.09 36.69
C ASP A 402 4.19 -12.89 37.23
N GLU A 403 5.15 -13.68 36.80
CA GLU A 403 6.52 -13.60 37.29
C GLU A 403 7.36 -12.55 36.57
N LEU A 404 7.04 -12.26 35.31
CA LEU A 404 7.72 -11.25 34.50
C LEU A 404 6.72 -10.27 33.89
N LYS A 405 7.01 -8.96 33.98
CA LYS A 405 6.25 -7.90 33.30
C LYS A 405 7.14 -7.20 32.28
N SER A 406 6.73 -7.22 31.01
CA SER A 406 7.35 -6.43 29.96
C SER A 406 6.83 -4.99 29.97
N SER A 407 7.69 -4.04 29.68
CA SER A 407 7.30 -2.63 29.47
C SER A 407 6.60 -2.37 28.14
N GLY A 408 6.42 -3.39 27.31
CA GLY A 408 6.11 -3.25 25.90
C GLY A 408 7.38 -3.17 25.03
N ILE A 409 7.17 -2.99 23.74
CA ILE A 409 8.25 -2.87 22.77
C ILE A 409 8.18 -1.47 22.15
N ASP A 410 9.26 -0.71 22.28
CA ASP A 410 9.47 0.50 21.50
C ASP A 410 10.21 0.12 20.22
N TYR A 411 9.65 0.54 19.08
CA TYR A 411 10.14 0.22 17.75
C TYR A 411 10.28 1.48 16.94
N THR A 412 11.46 1.75 16.40
CA THR A 412 11.71 2.89 15.51
C THR A 412 12.37 2.43 14.23
N THR A 413 11.90 2.97 13.10
CA THR A 413 12.49 2.72 11.78
C THR A 413 12.84 4.05 11.13
N TRP A 414 14.04 4.12 10.57
CA TRP A 414 14.48 5.13 9.64
C TRP A 414 14.74 4.50 8.29
N ALA A 415 14.31 5.14 7.22
CA ALA A 415 14.57 4.68 5.87
C ALA A 415 15.06 5.83 5.00
N VAL A 416 16.04 5.53 4.14
CA VAL A 416 16.52 6.40 3.07
C VAL A 416 16.55 5.55 1.82
N LEU A 417 15.89 6.00 0.77
CA LEU A 417 15.84 5.28 -0.49
C LEU A 417 15.89 6.23 -1.66
N GLY A 418 16.22 5.73 -2.83
CA GLY A 418 16.19 6.53 -4.04
C GLY A 418 16.59 5.74 -5.27
N GLY A 419 16.37 6.36 -6.41
CA GLY A 419 16.69 5.78 -7.69
C GLY A 419 17.04 6.83 -8.74
N ILE A 420 17.76 6.40 -9.75
CA ILE A 420 17.99 7.13 -10.98
C ILE A 420 17.60 6.24 -12.14
N TYR A 421 16.76 6.77 -13.05
CA TYR A 421 16.14 6.01 -14.11
C TYR A 421 16.42 6.65 -15.47
N TYR A 422 16.77 5.82 -16.43
CA TYR A 422 16.92 6.17 -17.83
C TYR A 422 15.83 5.51 -18.65
N THR A 423 14.97 6.33 -19.26
CA THR A 423 13.84 5.91 -20.09
C THR A 423 14.05 6.39 -21.54
N PRO A 424 14.85 5.66 -22.32
CA PRO A 424 15.16 6.05 -23.71
C PRO A 424 13.93 6.02 -24.62
N VAL A 425 12.97 5.20 -24.30
CA VAL A 425 11.66 5.08 -24.94
C VAL A 425 10.62 4.69 -23.89
N ASP A 426 9.36 5.03 -24.09
CA ASP A 426 8.28 4.80 -23.11
C ASP A 426 8.14 3.33 -22.68
N GLN A 427 8.53 2.40 -23.54
CA GLN A 427 8.44 0.96 -23.30
C GLN A 427 9.60 0.41 -22.48
N LEU A 428 10.67 1.16 -22.24
CA LEU A 428 11.87 0.68 -21.55
C LEU A 428 12.38 1.70 -20.54
N THR A 429 12.53 1.26 -19.30
CA THR A 429 13.25 1.98 -18.26
C THR A 429 14.37 1.10 -17.73
N ILE A 430 15.54 1.65 -17.52
CA ILE A 430 16.67 1.03 -16.83
C ILE A 430 17.03 1.95 -15.67
N GLY A 431 17.20 1.42 -14.48
CA GLY A 431 17.47 2.21 -13.28
C GLY A 431 18.47 1.58 -12.36
N LEU A 432 19.02 2.39 -11.49
CA LEU A 432 19.78 1.99 -10.32
C LEU A 432 19.03 2.49 -9.10
N GLU A 433 18.69 1.59 -8.21
CA GLU A 433 18.02 1.88 -6.94
C GLU A 433 18.96 1.60 -5.78
N ALA A 434 18.78 2.29 -4.68
CA ALA A 434 19.48 2.02 -3.44
C ALA A 434 18.54 2.30 -2.25
N GLU A 435 18.67 1.48 -1.22
CA GLU A 435 17.92 1.61 0.00
C GLU A 435 18.81 1.33 1.20
N TRP A 436 18.57 2.06 2.27
CA TRP A 436 19.07 1.75 3.60
C TRP A 436 17.97 2.02 4.61
N PHE A 437 17.72 1.08 5.49
CA PHE A 437 16.83 1.29 6.62
C PHE A 437 17.40 0.65 7.88
N THR A 438 17.21 1.33 9.00
CA THR A 438 17.56 0.84 10.31
C THR A 438 16.32 0.70 11.17
N THR A 439 16.27 -0.39 11.89
CA THR A 439 15.20 -0.70 12.82
C THR A 439 15.76 -0.94 14.20
N ASN A 440 15.26 -0.20 15.18
CA ASN A 440 15.66 -0.34 16.57
C ASN A 440 14.47 -0.81 17.39
N TYR A 441 14.64 -1.91 18.13
CA TYR A 441 13.69 -2.40 19.10
C TYR A 441 14.30 -2.27 20.49
N SER A 442 13.51 -1.81 21.45
CA SER A 442 13.87 -1.86 22.85
C SER A 442 12.70 -2.37 23.69
N THR A 443 13.01 -3.26 24.62
CA THR A 443 12.04 -3.72 25.62
C THR A 443 12.76 -3.95 26.94
N SER A 444 12.01 -3.84 28.05
CA SER A 444 12.50 -4.23 29.36
C SER A 444 11.46 -5.10 30.07
N THR A 445 11.96 -6.09 30.77
CA THR A 445 11.15 -7.00 31.57
C THR A 445 11.56 -6.87 33.02
N LYS A 446 10.58 -6.83 33.94
CA LYS A 446 10.81 -6.75 35.37
C LYS A 446 10.25 -8.00 36.04
N ALA A 447 11.07 -8.66 36.87
CA ALA A 447 10.59 -9.75 37.71
C ALA A 447 9.63 -9.22 38.79
N THR A 448 8.45 -9.84 38.90
CA THR A 448 7.45 -9.48 39.93
C THR A 448 7.56 -10.39 41.17
N ALA A 449 8.17 -11.54 40.99
CA ALA A 449 8.46 -12.53 42.05
C ALA A 449 9.87 -13.13 41.86
N ASP A 450 10.35 -13.82 42.84
CA ASP A 450 11.58 -14.62 42.76
C ASP A 450 11.33 -15.83 41.85
N ILE A 451 12.20 -16.05 40.85
CA ILE A 451 12.05 -17.17 39.92
C ILE A 451 12.80 -18.38 40.49
N GLU A 452 12.06 -19.41 40.85
CA GLU A 452 12.58 -20.62 41.49
C GLU A 452 13.62 -21.32 40.57
N GLY A 453 14.73 -21.68 41.15
CA GLY A 453 15.84 -22.33 40.42
C GLY A 453 16.75 -21.38 39.65
N THR A 454 16.58 -20.08 39.81
CA THR A 454 17.44 -19.03 39.20
C THR A 454 17.94 -18.05 40.25
N ASP A 455 18.87 -17.17 39.88
CA ASP A 455 19.31 -16.07 40.72
C ASP A 455 18.45 -14.78 40.51
N VAL A 456 17.34 -14.86 39.80
CA VAL A 456 16.45 -13.73 39.51
C VAL A 456 15.48 -13.55 40.68
N VAL A 457 15.50 -12.33 41.25
CA VAL A 457 14.62 -11.97 42.39
C VAL A 457 13.65 -10.86 42.01
N ALA A 458 12.58 -10.75 42.78
CA ALA A 458 11.58 -9.70 42.60
C ALA A 458 12.20 -8.31 42.52
N GLY A 459 11.93 -7.58 41.45
CA GLY A 459 12.46 -6.24 41.17
C GLY A 459 13.60 -6.20 40.18
N ASP A 460 14.22 -7.32 39.86
CA ASP A 460 15.27 -7.41 38.84
C ASP A 460 14.72 -7.01 37.46
N LYS A 461 15.56 -6.36 36.67
CA LYS A 461 15.22 -5.88 35.32
C LYS A 461 16.16 -6.45 34.28
N LEU A 462 15.59 -6.98 33.23
CA LEU A 462 16.27 -7.36 32.01
C LEU A 462 15.86 -6.39 30.89
N SER A 463 16.83 -5.79 30.18
CA SER A 463 16.57 -4.96 29.00
C SER A 463 17.19 -5.64 27.79
N LEU A 464 16.43 -5.64 26.72
CA LEU A 464 16.83 -6.12 25.41
C LEU A 464 16.75 -4.97 24.43
N ASP A 465 17.87 -4.61 23.84
CA ASP A 465 17.95 -3.67 22.72
C ASP A 465 18.38 -4.48 21.47
N TYR A 466 17.68 -4.30 20.38
CA TYR A 466 18.02 -4.90 19.08
C TYR A 466 18.08 -3.81 18.02
N GLU A 467 19.13 -3.84 17.23
CA GLU A 467 19.35 -2.93 16.09
C GLU A 467 19.58 -3.77 14.84
N GLN A 468 18.85 -3.46 13.80
CA GLN A 468 18.98 -4.09 12.49
C GLN A 468 19.18 -3.02 11.44
N ASP A 469 20.30 -3.08 10.74
CA ASP A 469 20.57 -2.28 9.56
C ASP A 469 20.42 -3.15 8.31
N ASN A 470 19.61 -2.69 7.36
CA ASN A 470 19.41 -3.35 6.08
C ASN A 470 19.76 -2.38 4.96
N TRP A 471 20.34 -2.89 3.91
CA TRP A 471 20.65 -2.10 2.73
C TRP A 471 20.55 -2.95 1.46
N SER A 472 20.20 -2.28 0.35
CA SER A 472 20.28 -2.90 -0.97
C SER A 472 20.76 -1.90 -2.02
N VAL A 473 21.28 -2.45 -3.11
CA VAL A 473 21.56 -1.74 -4.37
C VAL A 473 21.07 -2.62 -5.51
N ASP A 474 20.18 -2.07 -6.33
CA ASP A 474 19.43 -2.83 -7.32
C ASP A 474 19.61 -2.22 -8.71
N LEU A 475 20.04 -3.04 -9.68
CA LEU A 475 19.98 -2.69 -11.10
C LEU A 475 18.67 -3.21 -11.67
N VAL A 476 17.77 -2.31 -12.03
CA VAL A 476 16.43 -2.63 -12.47
C VAL A 476 16.21 -2.37 -13.95
N SER A 477 15.33 -3.14 -14.56
CA SER A 477 14.86 -2.93 -15.91
C SER A 477 13.36 -3.21 -16.00
N VAL A 478 12.63 -2.35 -16.71
CA VAL A 478 11.18 -2.42 -16.83
C VAL A 478 10.78 -2.33 -18.31
N TRP A 479 10.03 -3.32 -18.76
CA TRP A 479 9.46 -3.37 -20.10
C TRP A 479 7.93 -3.25 -20.03
N ARG A 480 7.36 -2.30 -20.78
CA ARG A 480 5.91 -2.00 -20.81
C ARG A 480 5.32 -2.25 -22.20
N PHE A 481 4.04 -2.64 -22.24
CA PHE A 481 3.32 -2.88 -23.50
C PHE A 481 1.88 -2.33 -23.47
#